data_a96133962bfe256218d6be6b943f3e26
#
_entry.id   a96133962bfe256218d6be6b943f3e26
#
_cell.length_a   1.000
_cell.length_b   1.000
_cell.length_c   1.000
_cell.angle_alpha   90.00
_cell.angle_beta   90.00
_cell.angle_gamma   90.00
#
_symmetry.space_group_name_H-M   'P 1'
#
loop_
_entity.id
_entity.type
_entity.pdbx_description
1 polymer ?
#
loop_
_entity_poly.entity_id
_entity_poly.type
_entity_poly.pdbx_seq_one_letter_code
_entity_poly.pdbx_strand_id
1 'polypeptide(L)'
;MISVHREARYCSLRSQQLNILSIPIYTSKNIVKSTSLAYNIHTNPKEVLYKMKDTKHKILTLAALTTIAAGVIHLTNRVIVASSQLKEMLDFSNHNYYNWRFGKIYYTKKGKGSPLLLIHDTMPGASGYEWSRVEDQLAQEHTVYTLDLLGCGRSEKAGITYTNFLFVQIICDFIKNVIKEKTDIIASGFSCSFVTTAAAYDKESINKIMFINPVSMISLAQTTTKKDKLFKFFIELPIFGTFIYHIIVSRETINDFFLDKLYYNPFHVDKDVLDAYYEAAHKGGYYAKCLYSSQSAKYMNINIRHAVESIDNSIYIVEGEDEPNGAGIVEAYQKVNPAIESATIPCSKHFPHIENVEAFLEQVGAFF
;
A
#
# COMPACT_ATOMS: atom_id res chain seq x y z
N MET A 1 -3.06 46.09 20.89
CA MET A 1 -3.40 45.28 22.08
C MET A 1 -4.82 44.80 21.92
N ILE A 2 -5.04 43.62 21.55
CA ILE A 2 -6.22 42.75 21.51
C ILE A 2 -6.06 41.88 20.24
N SER A 3 -5.37 40.76 20.37
CA SER A 3 -5.52 39.58 19.51
C SER A 3 -4.46 38.53 19.86
N VAL A 4 -4.50 37.98 21.07
CA VAL A 4 -3.69 36.80 21.47
C VAL A 4 -4.48 36.05 22.53
N HIS A 5 -5.64 35.51 22.18
CA HIS A 5 -6.36 34.58 23.08
C HIS A 5 -7.45 33.79 22.32
N ARG A 6 -7.06 33.04 21.27
CA ARG A 6 -7.99 32.09 20.65
C ARG A 6 -7.37 30.75 20.17
N GLU A 7 -6.10 30.52 20.39
CA GLU A 7 -5.43 29.29 19.92
C GLU A 7 -5.19 28.18 20.97
N ALA A 8 -5.66 28.38 22.21
CA ALA A 8 -5.35 27.44 23.30
C ALA A 8 -6.50 26.49 23.70
N ARG A 9 -7.49 26.25 22.84
CA ARG A 9 -8.63 25.36 23.17
C ARG A 9 -8.93 24.23 22.20
N TYR A 10 -8.06 23.96 21.24
CA TYR A 10 -8.27 22.82 20.31
C TYR A 10 -7.34 21.64 20.50
N CYS A 11 -6.44 21.68 21.49
CA CYS A 11 -5.42 20.64 21.68
C CYS A 11 -5.69 19.65 22.83
N SER A 12 -6.90 19.59 23.40
CA SER A 12 -7.14 18.72 24.58
C SER A 12 -8.26 17.69 24.46
N LEU A 13 -8.76 17.37 23.26
CA LEU A 13 -9.90 16.44 23.11
C LEU A 13 -9.69 15.30 22.09
N ARG A 14 -8.47 14.83 21.83
CA ARG A 14 -8.27 13.63 21.02
C ARG A 14 -7.19 12.67 21.52
N SER A 15 -7.18 12.38 22.84
CA SER A 15 -6.52 11.19 23.38
C SER A 15 -7.54 10.27 24.05
N GLN A 16 -8.56 9.84 23.32
CA GLN A 16 -9.32 8.66 23.72
C GLN A 16 -8.87 7.49 22.85
N GLN A 17 -7.98 6.69 23.43
CA GLN A 17 -7.66 5.35 22.99
C GLN A 17 -8.95 4.55 22.82
N LEU A 18 -9.16 4.00 21.65
CA LEU A 18 -10.11 2.92 21.45
C LEU A 18 -9.63 1.70 22.24
N ASN A 19 -10.12 1.55 23.45
CA ASN A 19 -10.05 0.31 24.20
C ASN A 19 -10.90 -0.74 23.47
N ILE A 20 -10.21 -1.60 22.74
CA ILE A 20 -10.80 -2.84 22.24
C ILE A 20 -11.15 -3.69 23.44
N LEU A 21 -12.44 -3.95 23.60
CA LEU A 21 -13.03 -4.83 24.60
C LEU A 21 -12.23 -6.14 24.74
N SER A 22 -11.52 -6.27 25.83
CA SER A 22 -10.98 -7.55 26.32
C SER A 22 -12.14 -8.37 26.88
N ILE A 23 -12.56 -9.37 26.13
CA ILE A 23 -13.44 -10.42 26.63
C ILE A 23 -12.59 -11.31 27.54
N PRO A 24 -12.93 -11.46 28.85
CA PRO A 24 -12.19 -12.35 29.72
C PRO A 24 -12.46 -13.81 29.35
N ILE A 25 -11.41 -14.52 28.96
CA ILE A 25 -11.44 -15.97 28.81
C ILE A 25 -11.40 -16.57 30.24
N TYR A 26 -12.54 -17.03 30.69
CA TYR A 26 -12.64 -17.83 31.92
C TYR A 26 -12.05 -19.22 31.63
N THR A 27 -10.86 -19.48 32.13
CA THR A 27 -10.33 -20.84 32.28
C THR A 27 -10.89 -21.44 33.56
N SER A 28 -11.85 -22.32 33.45
CA SER A 28 -12.25 -23.19 34.53
C SER A 28 -11.61 -24.58 34.37
N LYS A 29 -10.60 -24.84 35.17
CA LYS A 29 -10.16 -26.20 35.51
C LYS A 29 -11.00 -26.74 36.65
N ASN A 30 -11.33 -28.03 36.53
CA ASN A 30 -11.84 -28.95 37.51
C ASN A 30 -13.34 -28.85 37.86
N ILE A 31 -14.08 -29.90 37.44
CA ILE A 31 -14.57 -30.93 38.39
C ILE A 31 -15.30 -32.00 37.57
N VAL A 32 -14.62 -33.17 37.43
CA VAL A 32 -15.30 -34.41 37.06
C VAL A 32 -16.06 -34.85 38.28
N LYS A 33 -17.37 -34.67 38.30
CA LYS A 33 -18.29 -35.42 39.15
C LYS A 33 -19.27 -36.14 38.23
N SER A 34 -19.12 -37.44 38.19
CA SER A 34 -20.09 -38.37 37.62
C SER A 34 -21.40 -38.23 38.35
N THR A 35 -22.39 -37.59 37.73
CA THR A 35 -23.80 -37.78 38.06
C THR A 35 -24.45 -38.41 36.86
N SER A 36 -24.77 -39.69 36.99
CA SER A 36 -25.65 -40.40 36.10
C SER A 36 -27.03 -39.70 36.11
N LEU A 37 -27.23 -38.75 35.19
CA LEU A 37 -28.58 -38.26 34.88
C LEU A 37 -29.17 -39.26 33.88
N ALA A 38 -30.04 -40.16 34.44
CA ALA A 38 -30.99 -40.88 33.61
C ALA A 38 -31.88 -39.85 32.89
N TYR A 39 -31.61 -39.63 31.61
CA TYR A 39 -32.51 -38.85 30.77
C TYR A 39 -33.77 -39.65 30.56
N ASN A 40 -34.86 -39.24 31.26
CA ASN A 40 -36.21 -39.69 30.96
C ASN A 40 -36.55 -39.28 29.52
N ILE A 41 -36.37 -40.18 28.58
CA ILE A 41 -36.80 -40.05 27.17
C ILE A 41 -38.31 -40.28 27.13
N HIS A 42 -39.08 -39.29 27.59
CA HIS A 42 -40.49 -39.11 27.20
C HIS A 42 -40.64 -37.78 26.45
N THR A 43 -39.84 -37.57 25.42
CA THR A 43 -40.12 -36.50 24.46
C THR A 43 -41.16 -37.05 23.46
N ASN A 44 -42.34 -36.43 23.50
CA ASN A 44 -43.41 -36.74 22.55
C ASN A 44 -42.86 -36.60 21.11
N PRO A 45 -42.93 -37.67 20.29
CA PRO A 45 -42.36 -37.60 18.90
C PRO A 45 -42.86 -36.41 18.10
N LYS A 46 -44.09 -35.93 18.36
CA LYS A 46 -44.66 -34.74 17.71
C LYS A 46 -43.96 -33.44 18.14
N GLU A 47 -43.52 -33.32 19.38
CA GLU A 47 -42.77 -32.14 19.87
C GLU A 47 -41.34 -32.07 19.29
N VAL A 48 -40.69 -33.22 19.17
CA VAL A 48 -39.37 -33.30 18.55
C VAL A 48 -39.46 -32.96 17.06
N LEU A 49 -40.48 -33.45 16.37
CA LEU A 49 -40.75 -33.16 14.95
C LEU A 49 -41.07 -31.68 14.73
N TYR A 50 -41.83 -31.05 15.64
CA TYR A 50 -42.17 -29.63 15.59
C TYR A 50 -40.92 -28.77 15.79
N LYS A 51 -40.07 -29.06 16.82
CA LYS A 51 -38.79 -28.38 17.07
C LYS A 51 -37.82 -28.54 15.92
N MET A 52 -37.73 -29.73 15.31
CA MET A 52 -36.90 -29.95 14.11
C MET A 52 -37.41 -29.16 12.89
N LYS A 53 -38.73 -29.05 12.70
CA LYS A 53 -39.32 -28.26 11.61
C LYS A 53 -39.08 -26.77 11.80
N ASP A 54 -39.23 -26.25 13.02
CA ASP A 54 -38.96 -24.87 13.37
C ASP A 54 -37.45 -24.51 13.21
N THR A 55 -36.55 -25.40 13.63
CA THR A 55 -35.11 -25.24 13.41
C THR A 55 -34.75 -25.22 11.92
N LYS A 56 -35.33 -26.08 11.10
CA LYS A 56 -35.13 -26.09 9.63
C LYS A 56 -35.60 -24.80 8.99
N HIS A 57 -36.77 -24.28 9.38
CA HIS A 57 -37.25 -22.98 8.89
C HIS A 57 -36.33 -21.82 9.28
N LYS A 58 -35.87 -21.79 10.51
CA LYS A 58 -34.91 -20.76 10.99
C LYS A 58 -33.59 -20.80 10.22
N ILE A 59 -33.06 -22.01 9.98
CA ILE A 59 -31.83 -22.19 9.18
C ILE A 59 -32.06 -21.73 7.72
N LEU A 60 -33.19 -22.11 7.12
CA LEU A 60 -33.51 -21.73 5.75
C LEU A 60 -33.70 -20.21 5.62
N THR A 61 -34.38 -19.58 6.58
CA THR A 61 -34.54 -18.13 6.63
C THR A 61 -33.21 -17.42 6.79
N LEU A 62 -32.34 -17.90 7.67
CA LEU A 62 -31.00 -17.34 7.85
C LEU A 62 -30.16 -17.47 6.57
N ALA A 63 -30.19 -18.64 5.95
CA ALA A 63 -29.49 -18.87 4.68
C ALA A 63 -30.01 -17.94 3.58
N ALA A 64 -31.32 -17.76 3.47
CA ALA A 64 -31.92 -16.85 2.49
C ALA A 64 -31.50 -15.39 2.73
N LEU A 65 -31.55 -14.93 3.99
CA LEU A 65 -31.12 -13.57 4.37
C LEU A 65 -29.64 -13.35 4.08
N THR A 66 -28.79 -14.34 4.42
CA THR A 66 -27.36 -14.27 4.14
C THR A 66 -27.06 -14.21 2.64
N THR A 67 -27.80 -14.98 1.82
CA THR A 67 -27.66 -14.97 0.36
C THR A 67 -28.07 -13.61 -0.22
N ILE A 68 -29.19 -13.05 0.24
CA ILE A 68 -29.63 -11.71 -0.18
C ILE A 68 -28.59 -10.65 0.19
N ALA A 69 -28.12 -10.65 1.44
CA ALA A 69 -27.10 -9.72 1.90
C ALA A 69 -25.81 -9.83 1.06
N ALA A 70 -25.34 -11.03 0.78
CA ALA A 70 -24.18 -11.26 -0.08
C ALA A 70 -24.41 -10.74 -1.51
N GLY A 71 -25.62 -10.92 -2.04
CA GLY A 71 -26.00 -10.39 -3.37
C GLY A 71 -25.98 -8.86 -3.41
N VAL A 72 -26.53 -8.20 -2.40
CA VAL A 72 -26.52 -6.74 -2.27
C VAL A 72 -25.08 -6.22 -2.18
N ILE A 73 -24.26 -6.81 -1.30
CA ILE A 73 -22.85 -6.42 -1.14
C ILE A 73 -22.07 -6.64 -2.45
N HIS A 74 -22.32 -7.75 -3.14
CA HIS A 74 -21.67 -8.01 -4.44
C HIS A 74 -22.03 -6.94 -5.48
N LEU A 75 -23.30 -6.58 -5.57
CA LEU A 75 -23.75 -5.51 -6.48
C LEU A 75 -23.12 -4.16 -6.11
N THR A 76 -23.09 -3.82 -4.81
CA THR A 76 -22.46 -2.61 -4.32
C THR A 76 -20.98 -2.56 -4.71
N ASN A 77 -20.22 -3.65 -4.52
CA ASN A 77 -18.82 -3.75 -4.94
C ASN A 77 -18.67 -3.47 -6.45
N ARG A 78 -19.56 -4.01 -7.29
CA ARG A 78 -19.50 -3.76 -8.74
C ARG A 78 -19.80 -2.31 -9.11
N VAL A 79 -20.76 -1.68 -8.44
CA VAL A 79 -21.10 -0.26 -8.65
C VAL A 79 -19.92 0.63 -8.24
N ILE A 80 -19.27 0.36 -7.11
CA ILE A 80 -18.09 1.10 -6.66
C ILE A 80 -16.97 1.02 -7.69
N VAL A 81 -16.63 -0.19 -8.17
CA VAL A 81 -15.59 -0.37 -9.19
C VAL A 81 -15.95 0.35 -10.50
N ALA A 82 -17.19 0.24 -10.96
CA ALA A 82 -17.61 0.92 -12.19
C ALA A 82 -17.59 2.44 -12.04
N SER A 83 -18.05 2.97 -10.90
CA SER A 83 -18.06 4.42 -10.65
C SER A 83 -16.66 5.01 -10.45
N SER A 84 -15.72 4.24 -9.92
CA SER A 84 -14.34 4.72 -9.70
C SER A 84 -13.59 4.99 -11.01
N GLN A 85 -13.97 4.33 -12.10
CA GLN A 85 -13.31 4.44 -13.41
C GLN A 85 -13.95 5.47 -14.35
N LEU A 86 -15.00 6.19 -13.92
CA LEU A 86 -15.73 7.13 -14.79
C LEU A 86 -14.91 8.35 -15.26
N LYS A 87 -13.84 8.69 -14.53
CA LYS A 87 -13.00 9.85 -14.85
C LYS A 87 -11.81 9.51 -15.75
N GLU A 88 -11.52 8.23 -15.93
CA GLU A 88 -10.43 7.73 -16.79
C GLU A 88 -9.07 8.42 -16.53
N MET A 89 -8.78 8.72 -15.24
CA MET A 89 -7.58 9.46 -14.83
C MET A 89 -6.29 8.72 -15.16
N LEU A 90 -6.36 7.39 -15.29
CA LEU A 90 -5.23 6.53 -15.60
C LEU A 90 -5.20 6.08 -17.07
N ASP A 91 -6.10 6.57 -17.91
CA ASP A 91 -6.15 6.20 -19.32
C ASP A 91 -5.32 7.21 -20.15
N PHE A 92 -4.07 6.84 -20.43
CA PHE A 92 -3.18 7.59 -21.32
C PHE A 92 -2.97 6.83 -22.63
N SER A 93 -2.78 7.55 -23.73
CA SER A 93 -2.72 7.05 -25.10
C SER A 93 -1.56 6.07 -25.40
N ASN A 94 -0.53 5.97 -24.56
CA ASN A 94 0.62 5.09 -24.76
C ASN A 94 0.55 3.90 -23.82
N HIS A 95 0.15 2.75 -24.36
CA HIS A 95 0.01 1.51 -23.61
C HIS A 95 1.17 0.56 -23.87
N ASN A 96 2.26 0.67 -23.09
CA ASN A 96 3.31 -0.34 -23.11
C ASN A 96 3.08 -1.33 -21.96
N TYR A 97 3.17 -2.62 -22.27
CA TYR A 97 3.08 -3.68 -21.29
C TYR A 97 4.26 -4.63 -21.42
N TYR A 98 4.89 -4.89 -20.27
CA TYR A 98 5.85 -5.97 -20.13
C TYR A 98 5.13 -7.22 -19.65
N ASN A 99 5.11 -8.28 -20.44
CA ASN A 99 4.50 -9.54 -20.06
C ASN A 99 5.42 -10.27 -19.08
N TRP A 100 5.07 -10.20 -17.81
CA TRP A 100 5.80 -10.90 -16.75
C TRP A 100 5.02 -12.11 -16.25
N ARG A 101 5.69 -13.06 -15.57
CA ARG A 101 5.12 -14.39 -15.23
C ARG A 101 3.81 -14.38 -14.43
N PHE A 102 3.54 -13.33 -13.64
CA PHE A 102 2.31 -13.22 -12.84
C PHE A 102 1.35 -12.14 -13.33
N GLY A 103 1.60 -11.57 -14.48
CA GLY A 103 0.70 -10.59 -15.08
C GLY A 103 1.42 -9.54 -15.91
N LYS A 104 0.63 -8.72 -16.60
CA LYS A 104 1.12 -7.62 -17.42
C LYS A 104 1.48 -6.43 -16.54
N ILE A 105 2.66 -5.90 -16.74
CA ILE A 105 3.20 -4.73 -16.04
C ILE A 105 3.14 -3.56 -17.01
N TYR A 106 2.38 -2.54 -16.66
CA TYR A 106 2.28 -1.30 -17.44
C TYR A 106 3.50 -0.42 -17.20
N TYR A 107 3.97 0.24 -18.24
CA TYR A 107 5.01 1.25 -18.13
C TYR A 107 4.87 2.31 -19.21
N THR A 108 5.41 3.50 -18.94
CA THR A 108 5.65 4.54 -19.96
C THR A 108 7.13 4.62 -20.30
N LYS A 109 7.43 5.18 -21.47
CA LYS A 109 8.77 5.52 -21.91
C LYS A 109 8.74 6.86 -22.60
N LYS A 110 9.49 7.84 -22.07
CA LYS A 110 9.58 9.19 -22.62
C LYS A 110 11.02 9.68 -22.67
N GLY A 111 11.30 10.63 -23.56
CA GLY A 111 12.60 11.30 -23.64
C GLY A 111 13.69 10.52 -24.32
N LYS A 112 14.92 11.05 -24.23
CA LYS A 112 16.15 10.48 -24.78
C LYS A 112 17.32 10.84 -23.85
N GLY A 113 18.27 9.94 -23.69
CA GLY A 113 19.43 10.09 -22.80
C GLY A 113 19.65 8.83 -21.98
N SER A 114 20.39 8.92 -20.88
CA SER A 114 20.61 7.80 -19.95
C SER A 114 19.29 7.26 -19.40
N PRO A 115 19.15 5.95 -19.20
CA PRO A 115 17.92 5.38 -18.69
C PRO A 115 17.70 5.74 -17.22
N LEU A 116 16.50 6.25 -16.91
CA LEU A 116 16.03 6.56 -15.57
C LEU A 116 14.72 5.84 -15.30
N LEU A 117 14.69 4.99 -14.27
CA LEU A 117 13.51 4.23 -13.87
C LEU A 117 12.85 4.86 -12.64
N LEU A 118 11.59 5.23 -12.78
CA LEU A 118 10.76 5.79 -11.70
C LEU A 118 9.86 4.71 -11.12
N ILE A 119 9.95 4.50 -9.80
CA ILE A 119 9.21 3.47 -9.07
C ILE A 119 8.42 4.12 -7.94
N HIS A 120 7.09 4.15 -8.07
CA HIS A 120 6.16 4.73 -7.10
C HIS A 120 6.08 3.90 -5.80
N ASP A 121 5.54 4.49 -4.74
CA ASP A 121 5.23 3.78 -3.48
C ASP A 121 4.15 2.70 -3.68
N THR A 122 3.94 1.83 -2.68
CA THR A 122 2.98 0.71 -2.72
C THR A 122 1.73 0.93 -1.88
N MET A 123 1.44 2.18 -1.49
CA MET A 123 0.19 2.49 -0.80
C MET A 123 -1.04 2.21 -1.68
N PRO A 124 -2.23 2.00 -1.11
CA PRO A 124 -3.45 1.81 -1.87
C PRO A 124 -3.71 2.96 -2.86
N GLY A 125 -3.87 2.62 -4.13
CA GLY A 125 -4.08 3.60 -5.19
C GLY A 125 -2.81 4.18 -5.79
N ALA A 126 -1.63 3.82 -5.31
CA ALA A 126 -0.37 4.24 -5.93
C ALA A 126 -0.23 3.70 -7.36
N SER A 127 0.40 4.49 -8.20
CA SER A 127 0.70 4.18 -9.60
C SER A 127 1.76 5.14 -10.13
N GLY A 128 2.23 4.93 -11.34
CA GLY A 128 3.14 5.87 -12.01
C GLY A 128 2.55 7.29 -12.18
N TYR A 129 1.27 7.50 -11.91
CA TYR A 129 0.69 8.86 -11.84
C TYR A 129 1.39 9.75 -10.78
N GLU A 130 1.98 9.14 -9.77
CA GLU A 130 2.81 9.82 -8.76
C GLU A 130 3.90 10.72 -9.39
N TRP A 131 4.42 10.34 -10.54
CA TRP A 131 5.48 11.04 -11.26
C TRP A 131 5.00 12.10 -12.27
N SER A 132 3.68 12.29 -12.39
CA SER A 132 3.06 13.15 -13.41
C SER A 132 3.55 14.60 -13.40
N ARG A 133 4.03 15.10 -12.26
CA ARG A 133 4.53 16.47 -12.12
C ARG A 133 5.99 16.64 -12.56
N VAL A 134 6.77 15.58 -12.61
CA VAL A 134 8.22 15.64 -12.88
C VAL A 134 8.65 14.84 -14.13
N GLU A 135 7.82 13.89 -14.58
CA GLU A 135 8.20 12.98 -15.67
C GLU A 135 8.61 13.73 -16.97
N ASP A 136 7.89 14.79 -17.35
CA ASP A 136 8.18 15.55 -18.57
C ASP A 136 9.47 16.37 -18.48
N GLN A 137 9.81 16.90 -17.31
CA GLN A 137 11.07 17.61 -17.07
C GLN A 137 12.24 16.63 -17.08
N LEU A 138 12.12 15.50 -16.38
CA LEU A 138 13.14 14.45 -16.37
C LEU A 138 13.40 13.88 -17.77
N ALA A 139 12.36 13.80 -18.61
CA ALA A 139 12.45 13.30 -19.98
C ALA A 139 13.19 14.25 -20.95
N GLN A 140 13.56 15.45 -20.52
CA GLN A 140 14.38 16.35 -21.34
C GLN A 140 15.85 15.88 -21.41
N GLU A 141 16.35 15.24 -20.35
CA GLU A 141 17.74 14.80 -20.24
C GLU A 141 17.90 13.28 -20.16
N HIS A 142 16.82 12.55 -19.80
CA HIS A 142 16.84 11.11 -19.59
C HIS A 142 15.85 10.37 -20.52
N THR A 143 16.13 9.11 -20.76
CA THR A 143 15.09 8.16 -21.19
C THR A 143 14.38 7.65 -19.95
N VAL A 144 13.24 8.29 -19.61
CA VAL A 144 12.46 8.00 -18.41
C VAL A 144 11.53 6.83 -18.65
N TYR A 145 11.61 5.85 -17.77
CA TYR A 145 10.68 4.72 -17.68
C TYR A 145 9.88 4.85 -16.40
N THR A 146 8.56 4.98 -16.49
CA THR A 146 7.67 5.01 -15.32
C THR A 146 6.91 3.71 -15.25
N LEU A 147 7.06 2.98 -14.15
CA LEU A 147 6.52 1.64 -13.97
C LEU A 147 5.33 1.66 -13.02
N ASP A 148 4.19 1.09 -13.42
CA ASP A 148 3.18 0.68 -12.45
C ASP A 148 3.55 -0.70 -11.93
N LEU A 149 3.87 -0.82 -10.64
CA LEU A 149 4.21 -2.10 -10.04
C LEU A 149 3.05 -3.11 -10.15
N LEU A 150 3.36 -4.41 -10.22
CA LEU A 150 2.32 -5.44 -10.23
C LEU A 150 1.39 -5.28 -9.01
N GLY A 151 0.10 -5.28 -9.23
CA GLY A 151 -0.88 -5.00 -8.18
C GLY A 151 -1.26 -3.53 -8.05
N CYS A 152 -0.58 -2.60 -8.72
CA CYS A 152 -0.80 -1.16 -8.69
C CYS A 152 -1.32 -0.61 -10.03
N GLY A 153 -1.91 0.58 -10.00
CA GLY A 153 -2.26 1.37 -11.15
C GLY A 153 -2.91 0.60 -12.30
N ARG A 154 -2.29 0.68 -13.48
CA ARG A 154 -2.72 0.03 -14.73
C ARG A 154 -2.18 -1.40 -14.90
N SER A 155 -1.21 -1.80 -14.06
CA SER A 155 -0.69 -3.16 -14.04
C SER A 155 -1.71 -4.17 -13.55
N GLU A 156 -1.53 -5.42 -13.95
CA GLU A 156 -2.42 -6.52 -13.56
C GLU A 156 -2.43 -6.74 -12.06
N LYS A 157 -3.60 -7.06 -11.51
CA LYS A 157 -3.80 -7.41 -10.11
C LYS A 157 -3.83 -8.92 -9.98
N ALA A 158 -2.71 -9.51 -9.55
CA ALA A 158 -2.62 -10.95 -9.37
C ALA A 158 -3.23 -11.39 -8.02
N GLY A 159 -3.94 -12.52 -8.03
CA GLY A 159 -4.49 -13.14 -6.81
C GLY A 159 -3.45 -13.94 -6.04
N ILE A 160 -2.36 -13.29 -5.63
CA ILE A 160 -1.22 -13.89 -4.95
C ILE A 160 -0.88 -13.15 -3.66
N THR A 161 0.00 -13.73 -2.85
CA THR A 161 0.66 -12.99 -1.76
C THR A 161 1.86 -12.23 -2.33
N TYR A 162 1.83 -10.90 -2.22
CA TYR A 162 2.93 -10.04 -2.64
C TYR A 162 4.04 -10.05 -1.59
N THR A 163 5.27 -10.14 -2.05
CA THR A 163 6.47 -10.17 -1.21
C THR A 163 7.52 -9.21 -1.73
N ASN A 164 8.49 -8.82 -0.90
CA ASN A 164 9.60 -7.99 -1.35
C ASN A 164 10.33 -8.60 -2.56
N PHE A 165 10.70 -9.88 -2.48
CA PHE A 165 11.42 -10.56 -3.57
C PHE A 165 10.65 -10.63 -4.89
N LEU A 166 9.32 -10.59 -4.86
CA LEU A 166 8.53 -10.51 -6.09
C LEU A 166 8.85 -9.19 -6.82
N PHE A 167 8.88 -8.06 -6.11
CA PHE A 167 9.19 -6.76 -6.69
C PHE A 167 10.66 -6.62 -7.07
N VAL A 168 11.57 -7.18 -6.28
CA VAL A 168 13.00 -7.28 -6.65
C VAL A 168 13.16 -7.95 -8.01
N GLN A 169 12.51 -9.09 -8.23
CA GLN A 169 12.56 -9.79 -9.50
C GLN A 169 11.93 -8.99 -10.64
N ILE A 170 10.82 -8.29 -10.39
CA ILE A 170 10.20 -7.41 -11.40
C ILE A 170 11.20 -6.34 -11.84
N ILE A 171 11.85 -5.66 -10.89
CA ILE A 171 12.80 -4.59 -11.18
C ILE A 171 13.98 -5.13 -12.00
N CYS A 172 14.63 -6.20 -11.55
CA CYS A 172 15.77 -6.80 -12.25
C CYS A 172 15.37 -7.31 -13.64
N ASP A 173 14.24 -8.02 -13.76
CA ASP A 173 13.76 -8.54 -15.04
C ASP A 173 13.35 -7.42 -15.99
N PHE A 174 12.77 -6.32 -15.48
CA PHE A 174 12.39 -5.16 -16.28
C PHE A 174 13.63 -4.44 -16.84
N ILE A 175 14.62 -4.18 -16.00
CA ILE A 175 15.88 -3.57 -16.45
C ILE A 175 16.53 -4.46 -17.51
N LYS A 176 16.67 -5.76 -17.25
CA LYS A 176 17.33 -6.71 -18.14
C LYS A 176 16.61 -6.91 -19.47
N ASN A 177 15.28 -6.98 -19.49
CA ASN A 177 14.52 -7.38 -20.67
C ASN A 177 13.94 -6.20 -21.45
N VAL A 178 13.64 -5.06 -20.77
CA VAL A 178 13.00 -3.89 -21.37
C VAL A 178 14.00 -2.75 -21.57
N ILE A 179 14.72 -2.34 -20.52
CA ILE A 179 15.67 -1.23 -20.60
C ILE A 179 16.97 -1.68 -21.27
N LYS A 180 17.56 -2.79 -20.84
CA LYS A 180 18.76 -3.45 -21.37
C LYS A 180 20.06 -2.65 -21.21
N GLU A 181 20.06 -1.70 -20.32
CA GLU A 181 21.20 -0.84 -20.01
C GLU A 181 21.30 -0.66 -18.50
N LYS A 182 22.49 -0.31 -18.00
CA LYS A 182 22.68 0.05 -16.58
C LYS A 182 21.85 1.30 -16.28
N THR A 183 20.99 1.24 -15.28
CA THR A 183 19.86 2.15 -15.11
C THR A 183 19.96 2.91 -13.80
N ASP A 184 19.73 4.22 -13.85
CA ASP A 184 19.52 5.05 -12.67
C ASP A 184 18.07 4.87 -12.17
N ILE A 185 17.86 4.94 -10.84
CA ILE A 185 16.56 4.70 -10.26
C ILE A 185 16.17 5.81 -9.28
N ILE A 186 14.94 6.30 -9.40
CA ILE A 186 14.26 7.06 -8.34
C ILE A 186 13.12 6.20 -7.80
N ALA A 187 13.09 5.97 -6.49
CA ALA A 187 12.03 5.20 -5.84
C ALA A 187 11.48 5.93 -4.62
N SER A 188 10.17 5.80 -4.37
CA SER A 188 9.54 6.43 -3.22
C SER A 188 9.04 5.41 -2.19
N GLY A 189 8.97 5.84 -0.94
CA GLY A 189 8.34 5.14 0.17
C GLY A 189 8.84 3.72 0.37
N PHE A 190 7.90 2.78 0.36
CA PHE A 190 8.18 1.36 0.58
C PHE A 190 9.01 0.72 -0.53
N SER A 191 8.89 1.25 -1.77
CA SER A 191 9.62 0.72 -2.94
C SER A 191 11.13 0.90 -2.85
N CYS A 192 11.62 1.83 -2.02
CA CYS A 192 13.05 1.96 -1.71
C CYS A 192 13.64 0.64 -1.19
N SER A 193 12.87 -0.14 -0.44
CA SER A 193 13.30 -1.45 0.06
C SER A 193 13.49 -2.50 -1.03
N PHE A 194 12.69 -2.42 -2.10
CA PHE A 194 12.82 -3.31 -3.26
C PHE A 194 14.07 -2.98 -4.06
N VAL A 195 14.29 -1.67 -4.29
CA VAL A 195 15.47 -1.18 -5.02
C VAL A 195 16.75 -1.48 -4.26
N THR A 196 16.78 -1.27 -2.94
CA THR A 196 17.91 -1.66 -2.09
C THR A 196 18.23 -3.14 -2.24
N THR A 197 17.21 -3.99 -2.16
CA THR A 197 17.41 -5.44 -2.28
C THR A 197 17.80 -5.84 -3.70
N ALA A 198 17.25 -5.18 -4.74
CA ALA A 198 17.60 -5.42 -6.14
C ALA A 198 19.05 -5.04 -6.43
N ALA A 199 19.53 -3.90 -5.93
CA ALA A 199 20.92 -3.45 -6.10
C ALA A 199 21.92 -4.40 -5.41
N ALA A 200 21.58 -4.93 -4.24
CA ALA A 200 22.41 -5.93 -3.57
C ALA A 200 22.41 -7.28 -4.29
N TYR A 201 21.31 -7.63 -4.97
CA TYR A 201 21.16 -8.88 -5.73
C TYR A 201 21.82 -8.82 -7.10
N ASP A 202 21.67 -7.72 -7.84
CA ASP A 202 22.21 -7.50 -9.19
C ASP A 202 22.97 -6.17 -9.25
N LYS A 203 24.25 -6.24 -8.90
CA LYS A 203 25.16 -5.07 -8.82
C LYS A 203 25.44 -4.41 -10.15
N GLU A 204 25.24 -5.10 -11.26
CA GLU A 204 25.61 -4.61 -12.58
C GLU A 204 24.48 -3.81 -13.25
N SER A 205 23.23 -4.11 -12.91
CA SER A 205 22.06 -3.55 -13.60
C SER A 205 21.67 -2.15 -13.12
N ILE A 206 21.99 -1.80 -11.87
CA ILE A 206 21.59 -0.53 -11.24
C ILE A 206 22.82 0.37 -11.06
N ASN A 207 22.68 1.65 -11.47
CA ASN A 207 23.75 2.64 -11.38
C ASN A 207 23.57 3.52 -10.13
N LYS A 208 23.04 4.72 -10.24
CA LYS A 208 22.77 5.63 -9.14
C LYS A 208 21.34 5.42 -8.61
N ILE A 209 21.13 5.68 -7.34
CA ILE A 209 19.85 5.45 -6.67
C ILE A 209 19.44 6.69 -5.87
N MET A 210 18.26 7.23 -6.16
CA MET A 210 17.64 8.26 -5.34
C MET A 210 16.43 7.69 -4.63
N PHE A 211 16.38 7.82 -3.32
CA PHE A 211 15.24 7.46 -2.48
C PHE A 211 14.46 8.69 -2.05
N ILE A 212 13.15 8.61 -2.11
CA ILE A 212 12.24 9.63 -1.58
C ILE A 212 11.54 9.05 -0.37
N ASN A 213 11.73 9.66 0.79
CA ASN A 213 11.10 9.28 2.06
C ASN A 213 11.09 7.76 2.31
N PRO A 214 12.25 7.10 2.36
CA PRO A 214 12.33 5.65 2.53
C PRO A 214 11.74 5.21 3.87
N VAL A 215 11.11 4.04 3.90
CA VAL A 215 10.57 3.45 5.13
C VAL A 215 11.71 3.07 6.08
N SER A 216 11.49 3.24 7.39
CA SER A 216 12.51 2.93 8.39
C SER A 216 12.90 1.44 8.36
N MET A 217 14.20 1.14 8.47
CA MET A 217 14.72 -0.23 8.51
C MET A 217 14.14 -1.04 9.68
N ILE A 218 13.78 -0.39 10.79
CA ILE A 218 13.14 -1.05 11.94
C ILE A 218 11.74 -1.55 11.57
N SER A 219 10.95 -0.73 10.86
CA SER A 219 9.62 -1.12 10.37
C SER A 219 9.72 -2.25 9.35
N LEU A 220 10.70 -2.19 8.44
CA LEU A 220 10.94 -3.21 7.42
C LEU A 220 11.41 -4.54 8.02
N ALA A 221 12.08 -4.54 9.17
CA ALA A 221 12.51 -5.76 9.85
C ALA A 221 11.39 -6.48 10.62
N GLN A 222 10.20 -5.87 10.75
CA GLN A 222 9.08 -6.53 11.42
C GLN A 222 8.57 -7.72 10.62
N THR A 223 8.29 -8.83 11.31
CA THR A 223 7.79 -10.05 10.69
C THR A 223 6.29 -10.22 10.87
N THR A 224 5.69 -11.00 9.99
CA THR A 224 4.26 -11.35 10.02
C THR A 224 3.88 -12.09 11.31
N THR A 225 2.86 -11.62 12.02
CA THR A 225 2.30 -12.26 13.21
C THR A 225 1.05 -13.11 12.89
N LYS A 226 0.55 -13.88 13.89
CA LYS A 226 -0.72 -14.60 13.74
C LYS A 226 -1.91 -13.65 13.51
N LYS A 227 -1.89 -12.46 14.14
CA LYS A 227 -2.93 -11.43 13.97
C LYS A 227 -2.90 -10.87 12.54
N ASP A 228 -1.71 -10.60 12.00
CA ASP A 228 -1.54 -10.11 10.64
C ASP A 228 -2.04 -11.14 9.61
N LYS A 229 -1.76 -12.44 9.81
CA LYS A 229 -2.28 -13.53 8.96
C LYS A 229 -3.81 -13.60 8.99
N LEU A 230 -4.40 -13.44 10.18
CA LEU A 230 -5.85 -13.46 10.35
C LEU A 230 -6.49 -12.24 9.66
N PHE A 231 -5.89 -11.06 9.79
CA PHE A 231 -6.34 -9.85 9.10
C PHE A 231 -6.30 -10.05 7.57
N LYS A 232 -5.16 -10.56 7.02
CA LYS A 232 -5.05 -10.88 5.59
C LYS A 232 -6.15 -11.83 5.14
N PHE A 233 -6.40 -12.90 5.90
CA PHE A 233 -7.45 -13.86 5.59
C PHE A 233 -8.83 -13.19 5.47
N PHE A 234 -9.20 -12.32 6.40
CA PHE A 234 -10.50 -11.63 6.35
C PHE A 234 -10.62 -10.66 5.18
N ILE A 235 -9.56 -9.90 4.88
CA ILE A 235 -9.55 -8.99 3.72
C ILE A 235 -9.66 -9.78 2.40
N GLU A 236 -9.06 -10.95 2.32
CA GLU A 236 -9.08 -11.78 1.10
C GLU A 236 -10.35 -12.60 0.92
N LEU A 237 -11.26 -12.63 1.90
CA LEU A 237 -12.55 -13.29 1.74
C LEU A 237 -13.30 -12.74 0.50
N PRO A 238 -13.96 -13.62 -0.27
CA PRO A 238 -14.84 -13.20 -1.34
C PRO A 238 -15.95 -12.27 -0.82
N ILE A 239 -16.43 -11.37 -1.66
CA ILE A 239 -17.55 -10.45 -1.40
C ILE A 239 -17.34 -9.55 -0.18
N PHE A 240 -17.31 -10.10 1.05
CA PHE A 240 -17.15 -9.34 2.30
C PHE A 240 -15.79 -8.68 2.42
N GLY A 241 -14.71 -9.40 2.17
CA GLY A 241 -13.36 -8.82 2.23
C GLY A 241 -13.16 -7.74 1.17
N THR A 242 -13.75 -7.91 -0.01
CA THR A 242 -13.75 -6.88 -1.05
C THR A 242 -14.53 -5.64 -0.61
N PHE A 243 -15.67 -5.82 0.05
CA PHE A 243 -16.46 -4.71 0.59
C PHE A 243 -15.70 -3.95 1.69
N ILE A 244 -15.07 -4.67 2.61
CA ILE A 244 -14.21 -4.06 3.65
C ILE A 244 -13.06 -3.28 3.00
N TYR A 245 -12.41 -3.85 1.99
CA TYR A 245 -11.37 -3.16 1.24
C TYR A 245 -11.88 -1.86 0.61
N HIS A 246 -13.05 -1.86 -0.03
CA HIS A 246 -13.64 -0.65 -0.61
C HIS A 246 -13.99 0.42 0.43
N ILE A 247 -14.31 0.04 1.67
CA ILE A 247 -14.46 1.01 2.77
C ILE A 247 -13.09 1.62 3.12
N ILE A 248 -12.05 0.79 3.24
CA ILE A 248 -10.68 1.23 3.58
C ILE A 248 -10.13 2.20 2.52
N VAL A 249 -10.45 1.97 1.24
CA VAL A 249 -10.00 2.80 0.11
C VAL A 249 -11.13 3.68 -0.43
N SER A 250 -12.10 4.05 0.41
CA SER A 250 -13.16 4.97 0.02
C SER A 250 -12.58 6.35 -0.30
N ARG A 251 -13.31 7.12 -1.10
CA ARG A 251 -12.89 8.48 -1.47
C ARG A 251 -12.60 9.36 -0.25
N GLU A 252 -13.43 9.25 0.77
CA GLU A 252 -13.26 9.97 2.03
C GLU A 252 -11.98 9.54 2.75
N THR A 253 -11.74 8.22 2.90
CA THR A 253 -10.54 7.70 3.56
C THR A 253 -9.27 8.10 2.82
N ILE A 254 -9.26 8.02 1.48
CA ILE A 254 -8.11 8.48 0.67
C ILE A 254 -7.91 9.98 0.86
N ASN A 255 -8.97 10.79 0.78
CA ASN A 255 -8.88 12.24 0.99
C ASN A 255 -8.30 12.57 2.37
N ASP A 256 -8.85 11.99 3.44
CA ASP A 256 -8.37 12.22 4.81
C ASP A 256 -6.90 11.80 4.98
N PHE A 257 -6.50 10.70 4.33
CA PHE A 257 -5.13 10.23 4.37
C PHE A 257 -4.17 11.21 3.66
N PHE A 258 -4.57 11.76 2.54
CA PHE A 258 -3.79 12.79 1.83
C PHE A 258 -3.66 14.06 2.67
N LEU A 259 -4.77 14.56 3.23
CA LEU A 259 -4.78 15.80 4.03
C LEU A 259 -3.98 15.66 5.33
N ASP A 260 -4.12 14.53 6.03
CA ASP A 260 -3.53 14.36 7.37
C ASP A 260 -2.08 13.84 7.32
N LYS A 261 -1.75 13.00 6.33
CA LYS A 261 -0.52 12.20 6.35
C LYS A 261 0.46 12.48 5.24
N LEU A 262 -0.02 12.79 4.02
CA LEU A 262 0.83 12.81 2.85
C LEU A 262 1.26 14.21 2.42
N TYR A 263 0.44 15.23 2.65
CA TYR A 263 0.74 16.60 2.22
C TYR A 263 1.13 17.50 3.39
N TYR A 264 2.10 18.36 3.15
CA TYR A 264 2.50 19.47 4.02
C TYR A 264 1.36 20.49 4.12
N ASN A 265 0.89 20.95 2.96
CA ASN A 265 -0.22 21.87 2.88
C ASN A 265 -1.50 21.19 2.38
N PRO A 266 -2.46 20.90 3.27
CA PRO A 266 -3.69 20.21 2.89
C PRO A 266 -4.54 20.99 1.87
N PHE A 267 -4.33 22.30 1.72
CA PHE A 267 -5.05 23.12 0.71
C PHE A 267 -4.47 23.00 -0.71
N HIS A 268 -3.28 22.40 -0.86
CA HIS A 268 -2.65 22.18 -2.15
C HIS A 268 -2.88 20.75 -2.70
N VAL A 269 -3.69 19.95 -2.04
CA VAL A 269 -4.03 18.60 -2.54
C VAL A 269 -4.84 18.75 -3.82
N ASP A 270 -4.25 18.29 -4.92
CA ASP A 270 -4.88 18.31 -6.23
C ASP A 270 -6.00 17.26 -6.31
N LYS A 271 -7.16 17.67 -6.76
CA LYS A 271 -8.31 16.78 -6.93
C LYS A 271 -8.03 15.66 -7.94
N ASP A 272 -7.24 15.96 -8.98
CA ASP A 272 -6.92 14.99 -10.01
C ASP A 272 -5.99 13.88 -9.45
N VAL A 273 -5.08 14.23 -8.54
CA VAL A 273 -4.27 13.25 -7.80
C VAL A 273 -5.17 12.33 -6.96
N LEU A 274 -6.11 12.90 -6.20
CA LEU A 274 -7.07 12.11 -5.41
C LEU A 274 -7.92 11.18 -6.29
N ASP A 275 -8.39 11.68 -7.43
CA ASP A 275 -9.20 10.91 -8.37
C ASP A 275 -8.38 9.77 -9.00
N ALA A 276 -7.11 10.02 -9.35
CA ALA A 276 -6.20 9.00 -9.88
C ALA A 276 -5.93 7.89 -8.85
N TYR A 277 -5.67 8.26 -7.60
CA TYR A 277 -5.47 7.28 -6.51
C TYR A 277 -6.74 6.48 -6.21
N TYR A 278 -7.90 7.14 -6.22
CA TYR A 278 -9.18 6.45 -6.03
C TYR A 278 -9.46 5.46 -7.17
N GLU A 279 -9.23 5.84 -8.43
CA GLU A 279 -9.37 4.97 -9.58
C GLU A 279 -8.41 3.78 -9.49
N ALA A 280 -7.12 4.04 -9.24
CA ALA A 280 -6.09 3.00 -9.13
C ALA A 280 -6.38 1.97 -8.03
N ALA A 281 -6.88 2.42 -6.87
CA ALA A 281 -7.25 1.55 -5.76
C ALA A 281 -8.38 0.56 -6.10
N HIS A 282 -9.27 0.92 -7.03
CA HIS A 282 -10.42 0.11 -7.43
C HIS A 282 -10.24 -0.64 -8.76
N LYS A 283 -9.23 -0.25 -9.55
CA LYS A 283 -8.92 -0.91 -10.83
C LYS A 283 -8.43 -2.35 -10.59
N GLY A 284 -8.95 -3.30 -11.38
CA GLY A 284 -8.64 -4.73 -11.21
C GLY A 284 -9.61 -5.49 -10.28
N GLY A 285 -10.61 -4.82 -9.74
CA GLY A 285 -11.76 -5.45 -9.06
C GLY A 285 -11.38 -6.31 -7.88
N TYR A 286 -11.78 -7.58 -7.89
CA TYR A 286 -11.62 -8.52 -6.76
C TYR A 286 -10.18 -8.66 -6.23
N TYR A 287 -9.17 -8.61 -7.09
CA TYR A 287 -7.78 -8.82 -6.69
C TYR A 287 -7.05 -7.54 -6.27
N ALA A 288 -7.65 -6.36 -6.42
CA ALA A 288 -7.04 -5.08 -6.01
C ALA A 288 -6.62 -5.07 -4.52
N LYS A 289 -7.35 -5.80 -3.67
CA LYS A 289 -7.09 -5.92 -2.23
C LYS A 289 -5.87 -6.78 -1.85
N CYS A 290 -5.36 -7.63 -2.78
CA CYS A 290 -4.32 -8.62 -2.45
C CYS A 290 -2.97 -7.98 -2.13
N LEU A 291 -2.61 -6.88 -2.80
CA LEU A 291 -1.42 -6.11 -2.49
C LEU A 291 -1.55 -5.47 -1.09
N TYR A 292 -2.64 -4.76 -0.85
CA TYR A 292 -2.91 -4.12 0.44
C TYR A 292 -2.89 -5.13 1.61
N SER A 293 -3.56 -6.28 1.44
CA SER A 293 -3.59 -7.32 2.47
C SER A 293 -2.19 -7.91 2.75
N SER A 294 -1.37 -8.05 1.72
CA SER A 294 0.00 -8.55 1.84
C SER A 294 0.91 -7.55 2.54
N GLN A 295 0.84 -6.26 2.18
CA GLN A 295 1.61 -5.20 2.80
C GLN A 295 1.21 -5.00 4.27
N SER A 296 -0.10 -4.85 4.56
CA SER A 296 -0.61 -4.69 5.92
C SER A 296 -0.27 -5.89 6.82
N ALA A 297 -0.20 -7.08 6.26
CA ALA A 297 0.23 -8.30 6.97
C ALA A 297 1.76 -8.51 6.97
N LYS A 298 2.55 -7.53 6.52
CA LYS A 298 4.02 -7.52 6.54
C LYS A 298 4.69 -8.62 5.71
N TYR A 299 3.99 -9.17 4.70
CA TYR A 299 4.60 -10.12 3.78
C TYR A 299 5.60 -9.48 2.82
N MET A 300 5.51 -8.15 2.63
CA MET A 300 6.44 -7.37 1.82
C MET A 300 7.64 -6.86 2.62
N ASN A 301 7.61 -7.01 3.94
CA ASN A 301 8.72 -6.60 4.81
C ASN A 301 9.92 -7.51 4.65
N ILE A 302 11.11 -6.91 4.71
CA ILE A 302 12.40 -7.58 4.72
C ILE A 302 13.42 -6.72 5.48
N ASN A 303 14.31 -7.36 6.23
CA ASN A 303 15.43 -6.64 6.86
C ASN A 303 16.47 -6.29 5.79
N ILE A 304 16.52 -5.02 5.39
CA ILE A 304 17.43 -4.52 4.36
C ILE A 304 18.78 -4.02 4.92
N ARG A 305 19.01 -4.07 6.24
CA ARG A 305 20.21 -3.49 6.85
C ARG A 305 21.50 -3.96 6.18
N HIS A 306 21.64 -5.27 5.99
CA HIS A 306 22.82 -5.82 5.33
C HIS A 306 22.93 -5.44 3.85
N ALA A 307 21.80 -5.32 3.16
CA ALA A 307 21.78 -4.84 1.78
C ALA A 307 22.28 -3.39 1.70
N VAL A 308 21.77 -2.48 2.55
CA VAL A 308 22.23 -1.07 2.63
C VAL A 308 23.73 -0.98 2.91
N GLU A 309 24.26 -1.86 3.79
CA GLU A 309 25.68 -1.92 4.13
C GLU A 309 26.58 -2.41 2.97
N SER A 310 26.04 -3.30 2.12
CA SER A 310 26.83 -4.04 1.11
C SER A 310 26.76 -3.47 -0.30
N ILE A 311 25.86 -2.52 -0.58
CA ILE A 311 25.74 -1.91 -1.92
C ILE A 311 26.79 -0.79 -2.09
N ASP A 312 27.43 -0.80 -3.26
CA ASP A 312 28.47 0.16 -3.63
C ASP A 312 27.93 1.30 -4.52
N ASN A 313 26.63 1.31 -4.78
CA ASN A 313 25.97 2.34 -5.59
C ASN A 313 26.00 3.69 -4.86
N SER A 314 26.11 4.78 -5.60
CA SER A 314 25.82 6.11 -5.07
C SER A 314 24.35 6.19 -4.70
N ILE A 315 24.05 6.52 -3.43
CA ILE A 315 22.69 6.64 -2.91
C ILE A 315 22.48 8.06 -2.41
N TYR A 316 21.37 8.65 -2.82
CA TYR A 316 20.92 9.96 -2.38
C TYR A 316 19.51 9.85 -1.79
N ILE A 317 19.31 10.33 -0.57
CA ILE A 317 18.00 10.34 0.07
C ILE A 317 17.44 11.76 0.05
N VAL A 318 16.27 11.91 -0.54
CA VAL A 318 15.48 13.14 -0.50
C VAL A 318 14.34 12.96 0.48
N GLU A 319 14.27 13.82 1.48
CA GLU A 319 13.16 13.81 2.44
C GLU A 319 12.35 15.09 2.38
N GLY A 320 11.04 15.02 2.66
CA GLY A 320 10.22 16.19 2.90
C GLY A 320 10.49 16.76 4.30
N GLU A 321 10.49 18.09 4.43
CA GLU A 321 10.75 18.79 5.69
C GLU A 321 9.83 18.35 6.84
N ASP A 322 8.55 18.05 6.53
CA ASP A 322 7.53 17.64 7.52
C ASP A 322 7.24 16.12 7.51
N GLU A 323 8.12 15.32 6.86
CA GLU A 323 7.95 13.86 6.89
C GLU A 323 8.16 13.33 8.31
N PRO A 324 7.19 12.58 8.87
CA PRO A 324 7.27 12.09 10.24
C PRO A 324 8.53 11.27 10.50
N ASN A 325 9.42 11.79 11.37
CA ASN A 325 10.71 11.17 11.70
C ASN A 325 11.67 11.01 10.50
N GLY A 326 11.51 11.81 9.44
CA GLY A 326 12.33 11.75 8.23
C GLY A 326 13.83 11.82 8.55
N ALA A 327 14.28 12.88 9.23
CA ALA A 327 15.69 13.05 9.62
C ALA A 327 16.23 11.86 10.43
N GLY A 328 15.44 11.28 11.34
CA GLY A 328 15.85 10.10 12.10
C GLY A 328 15.97 8.83 11.25
N ILE A 329 15.15 8.71 10.20
CA ILE A 329 15.25 7.63 9.23
C ILE A 329 16.49 7.80 8.39
N VAL A 330 16.75 8.99 7.84
CA VAL A 330 17.95 9.31 7.06
C VAL A 330 19.21 9.03 7.87
N GLU A 331 19.30 9.53 9.12
CA GLU A 331 20.41 9.26 10.03
C GLU A 331 20.65 7.76 10.25
N ALA A 332 19.55 6.97 10.37
CA ALA A 332 19.67 5.52 10.54
C ALA A 332 20.26 4.83 9.30
N TYR A 333 19.91 5.28 8.07
CA TYR A 333 20.50 4.79 6.83
C TYR A 333 21.98 5.18 6.73
N GLN A 334 22.32 6.42 7.02
CA GLN A 334 23.72 6.94 7.02
C GLN A 334 24.60 6.28 8.06
N LYS A 335 24.06 5.87 9.21
CA LYS A 335 24.79 5.06 10.21
C LYS A 335 25.18 3.68 9.70
N VAL A 336 24.41 3.11 8.79
CA VAL A 336 24.68 1.80 8.18
C VAL A 336 25.58 1.94 6.98
N ASN A 337 25.37 2.94 6.15
CA ASN A 337 26.22 3.26 4.99
C ASN A 337 26.53 4.76 4.97
N PRO A 338 27.70 5.16 5.49
CA PRO A 338 28.09 6.59 5.58
C PRO A 338 28.28 7.30 4.23
N ALA A 339 28.31 6.57 3.11
CA ALA A 339 28.39 7.14 1.78
C ALA A 339 27.05 7.68 1.27
N ILE A 340 25.96 7.45 1.99
CA ILE A 340 24.64 7.96 1.63
C ILE A 340 24.59 9.46 1.88
N GLU A 341 24.32 10.21 0.82
CA GLU A 341 24.06 11.65 0.88
C GLU A 341 22.55 11.91 1.02
N SER A 342 22.20 13.12 1.48
CA SER A 342 20.78 13.46 1.64
C SER A 342 20.51 14.95 1.50
N ALA A 343 19.26 15.28 1.13
CA ALA A 343 18.74 16.64 1.18
C ALA A 343 17.29 16.64 1.71
N THR A 344 16.94 17.75 2.35
CA THR A 344 15.57 18.02 2.81
C THR A 344 14.92 19.03 1.89
N ILE A 345 13.73 18.71 1.37
CA ILE A 345 12.95 19.61 0.51
C ILE A 345 12.00 20.44 1.39
N PRO A 346 12.10 21.76 1.37
CA PRO A 346 11.26 22.62 2.17
C PRO A 346 9.81 22.60 1.72
N CYS A 347 8.89 22.91 2.64
CA CYS A 347 7.44 23.00 2.38
C CYS A 347 6.88 21.74 1.73
N SER A 348 7.36 20.58 2.11
CA SER A 348 6.90 19.30 1.60
C SER A 348 6.89 18.22 2.68
N LYS A 349 6.12 17.16 2.46
CA LYS A 349 5.97 16.05 3.37
C LYS A 349 6.29 14.74 2.64
N HIS A 350 5.30 13.87 2.44
CA HIS A 350 5.54 12.56 1.85
C HIS A 350 5.90 12.60 0.35
N PHE A 351 5.40 13.60 -0.36
CA PHE A 351 5.59 13.75 -1.81
C PHE A 351 6.36 15.02 -2.20
N PRO A 352 7.64 15.17 -1.82
CA PRO A 352 8.41 16.38 -2.17
C PRO A 352 8.46 16.64 -3.68
N HIS A 353 8.47 15.60 -4.51
CA HIS A 353 8.42 15.68 -5.98
C HIS A 353 7.06 16.13 -6.56
N ILE A 354 6.03 16.20 -5.72
CA ILE A 354 4.70 16.74 -6.10
C ILE A 354 4.48 18.12 -5.48
N GLU A 355 4.88 18.31 -4.23
CA GLU A 355 4.60 19.52 -3.46
C GLU A 355 5.59 20.67 -3.75
N ASN A 356 6.85 20.34 -3.99
CA ASN A 356 7.90 21.31 -4.33
C ASN A 356 8.77 20.79 -5.49
N VAL A 357 8.18 20.78 -6.67
CA VAL A 357 8.78 20.24 -7.90
C VAL A 357 10.12 20.87 -8.23
N GLU A 358 10.24 22.21 -8.10
CA GLU A 358 11.45 22.95 -8.45
C GLU A 358 12.63 22.52 -7.58
N ALA A 359 12.48 22.55 -6.25
CA ALA A 359 13.52 22.13 -5.33
C ALA A 359 13.87 20.63 -5.47
N PHE A 360 12.89 19.78 -5.80
CA PHE A 360 13.14 18.38 -6.07
C PHE A 360 13.98 18.18 -7.33
N LEU A 361 13.62 18.84 -8.44
CA LEU A 361 14.36 18.74 -9.71
C LEU A 361 15.77 19.30 -9.61
N GLU A 362 16.01 20.32 -8.78
CA GLU A 362 17.35 20.80 -8.47
C GLU A 362 18.21 19.69 -7.84
N GLN A 363 17.66 18.92 -6.89
CA GLN A 363 18.39 17.80 -6.29
C GLN A 363 18.61 16.66 -7.30
N VAL A 364 17.66 16.40 -8.20
CA VAL A 364 17.84 15.41 -9.26
C VAL A 364 18.98 15.83 -10.19
N GLY A 365 19.00 17.07 -10.69
CA GLY A 365 20.05 17.58 -11.56
C GLY A 365 21.43 17.66 -10.90
N ALA A 366 21.50 17.83 -9.56
CA ALA A 366 22.75 17.80 -8.82
C ALA A 366 23.32 16.37 -8.65
N PHE A 367 22.42 15.35 -8.61
CA PHE A 367 22.82 13.98 -8.33
C PHE A 367 23.03 13.15 -9.60
N PHE A 368 22.18 13.24 -10.60
CA PHE A 368 22.27 12.45 -11.83
C PHE A 368 23.08 13.13 -12.92
#